data_72dd1d4e187e9da4f0b55efd0b33f46b
#
_entry.id   72dd1d4e187e9da4f0b55efd0b33f46b
#
_cell.length_a   1.000
_cell.length_b   1.000
_cell.length_c   1.000
_cell.angle_alpha   90.00
_cell.angle_beta   90.00
_cell.angle_gamma   90.00
#
_symmetry.space_group_name_H-M   'P 1'
#
loop_
_entity.id
_entity.type
_entity.pdbx_description
1 polymer ?
#
loop_
_entity_poly.entity_id
_entity_poly.type
_entity_poly.pdbx_seq_one_letter_code
_entity_poly.pdbx_strand_id
1 'polypeptide(L)'
;ESQDSYEVNVDSSRTIKEILVKVGDEVEEGQTLVTYDTSELEMQVKQAKLELEGIQNEIDSSNKKIATLTDELNKTTDEDDKFSLTTDIQSEENSIEENKLDLESKNLEISKYEDQIDASSVVSKKSGVVKEINENGTDSNGNNAAFMTILQTGEYRVKGNGEQSTAGIRRTAGFRYNAYRCFRQCRTASRCQHTRTGVVS
;
A
#
# COMPACT_ATOMS: atom_id res chain seq x y z
N GLU A 1 -30.89 7.51 -16.34
CA GLU A 1 -30.06 8.12 -15.29
C GLU A 1 -28.64 7.67 -15.54
N SER A 2 -27.71 8.61 -15.74
CA SER A 2 -26.32 8.28 -15.94
C SER A 2 -25.76 7.73 -14.63
N GLN A 3 -25.36 6.47 -14.63
CA GLN A 3 -24.53 5.92 -13.54
C GLN A 3 -23.20 6.66 -13.58
N ASP A 4 -22.79 7.22 -12.45
CA ASP A 4 -21.48 7.82 -12.33
C ASP A 4 -20.44 6.73 -12.53
N SER A 5 -19.59 6.91 -13.52
CA SER A 5 -18.46 6.04 -13.77
C SER A 5 -17.17 6.77 -13.45
N TYR A 6 -16.16 6.02 -12.98
CA TYR A 6 -14.85 6.58 -12.84
C TYR A 6 -13.83 5.75 -13.62
N GLU A 7 -12.84 6.44 -14.16
CA GLU A 7 -11.82 5.86 -15.00
C GLU A 7 -10.55 5.59 -14.20
N VAL A 8 -9.99 4.41 -14.37
CA VAL A 8 -8.72 3.99 -13.81
C VAL A 8 -7.70 3.94 -14.94
N ASN A 9 -6.62 4.70 -14.79
CA ASN A 9 -5.51 4.70 -15.72
C ASN A 9 -4.31 4.00 -15.09
N VAL A 10 -3.53 3.32 -15.91
CA VAL A 10 -2.26 2.68 -15.56
C VAL A 10 -1.10 3.46 -16.17
N ASP A 11 0.06 3.34 -15.57
CA ASP A 11 1.30 3.90 -16.10
C ASP A 11 1.81 2.99 -17.24
N SER A 12 1.71 3.49 -18.47
CA SER A 12 2.13 2.75 -19.68
C SER A 12 3.65 2.53 -19.76
N SER A 13 4.44 3.21 -18.95
CA SER A 13 5.89 3.01 -18.86
C SER A 13 6.29 1.81 -18.01
N ARG A 14 5.34 1.24 -17.25
CA ARG A 14 5.55 0.12 -16.33
C ARG A 14 4.89 -1.15 -16.87
N THR A 15 5.57 -2.28 -16.68
CA THR A 15 5.01 -3.58 -17.05
C THR A 15 3.99 -4.04 -16.02
N ILE A 16 2.77 -4.36 -16.48
CA ILE A 16 1.74 -4.95 -15.63
C ILE A 16 2.12 -6.41 -15.35
N LYS A 17 2.13 -6.79 -14.09
CA LYS A 17 2.35 -8.17 -13.64
C LYS A 17 1.05 -8.97 -13.65
N GLU A 18 0.01 -8.40 -13.05
CA GLU A 18 -1.27 -9.08 -12.91
C GLU A 18 -2.44 -8.08 -12.79
N ILE A 19 -3.57 -8.44 -13.38
CA ILE A 19 -4.86 -7.76 -13.21
C ILE A 19 -5.69 -8.65 -12.28
N LEU A 20 -6.01 -8.14 -11.09
CA LEU A 20 -6.63 -8.90 -9.99
C LEU A 20 -8.16 -8.96 -10.05
N VAL A 21 -8.76 -8.24 -10.99
CA VAL A 21 -10.21 -8.11 -11.13
C VAL A 21 -10.64 -8.40 -12.56
N LYS A 22 -11.91 -8.77 -12.75
CA LYS A 22 -12.51 -9.05 -14.05
C LYS A 22 -13.72 -8.16 -14.27
N VAL A 23 -14.14 -8.05 -15.51
CA VAL A 23 -15.39 -7.36 -15.88
C VAL A 23 -16.57 -8.04 -15.16
N GLY A 24 -17.34 -7.24 -14.43
CA GLY A 24 -18.46 -7.67 -13.62
C GLY A 24 -18.14 -7.87 -12.13
N ASP A 25 -16.89 -7.81 -11.72
CA ASP A 25 -16.52 -7.93 -10.31
C ASP A 25 -16.90 -6.65 -9.53
N GLU A 26 -17.36 -6.86 -8.29
CA GLU A 26 -17.54 -5.77 -7.33
C GLU A 26 -16.18 -5.46 -6.68
N VAL A 27 -15.87 -4.17 -6.59
CA VAL A 27 -14.63 -3.67 -5.98
C VAL A 27 -14.94 -2.66 -4.89
N GLU A 28 -14.15 -2.69 -3.83
CA GLU A 28 -14.23 -1.74 -2.72
C GLU A 28 -13.19 -0.61 -2.88
N GLU A 29 -13.44 0.51 -2.22
CA GLU A 29 -12.46 1.59 -2.13
C GLU A 29 -11.18 1.10 -1.42
N GLY A 30 -10.01 1.34 -2.03
CA GLY A 30 -8.72 0.86 -1.56
C GLY A 30 -8.35 -0.55 -2.04
N GLN A 31 -9.25 -1.29 -2.69
CA GLN A 31 -8.95 -2.61 -3.22
C GLN A 31 -7.95 -2.52 -4.38
N THR A 32 -6.93 -3.38 -4.37
CA THR A 32 -5.95 -3.49 -5.45
C THR A 32 -6.59 -4.06 -6.71
N LEU A 33 -6.43 -3.36 -7.82
CA LEU A 33 -6.99 -3.72 -9.13
C LEU A 33 -5.92 -4.32 -10.04
N VAL A 34 -4.72 -3.72 -10.04
CA VAL A 34 -3.60 -4.09 -10.90
C VAL A 34 -2.31 -4.02 -10.10
N THR A 35 -1.40 -4.93 -10.36
CA THR A 35 -0.03 -4.90 -9.84
C THR A 35 0.98 -4.77 -10.99
N TYR A 36 2.02 -3.97 -10.77
CA TYR A 36 3.15 -3.87 -11.69
C TYR A 36 4.25 -4.88 -11.36
N ASP A 37 5.10 -5.18 -12.32
CA ASP A 37 6.28 -6.01 -12.09
C ASP A 37 7.33 -5.21 -11.30
N THR A 38 7.71 -5.73 -10.14
CA THR A 38 8.69 -5.15 -9.21
C THR A 38 9.99 -5.92 -9.15
N SER A 39 10.16 -6.96 -9.98
CA SER A 39 11.28 -7.89 -9.90
C SER A 39 12.63 -7.20 -10.04
N GLU A 40 12.72 -6.18 -10.88
CA GLU A 40 13.95 -5.39 -11.05
C GLU A 40 14.23 -4.51 -9.84
N LEU A 41 13.20 -3.84 -9.30
CA LEU A 41 13.33 -3.02 -8.10
C LEU A 41 13.72 -3.86 -6.88
N GLU A 42 13.14 -5.04 -6.72
CA GLU A 42 13.49 -5.99 -5.66
C GLU A 42 14.96 -6.44 -5.76
N MET A 43 15.45 -6.66 -6.99
CA MET A 43 16.88 -6.94 -7.21
C MET A 43 17.76 -5.75 -6.82
N GLN A 44 17.37 -4.52 -7.18
CA GLN A 44 18.09 -3.29 -6.83
C GLN A 44 18.13 -3.09 -5.31
N VAL A 45 17.02 -3.31 -4.60
CA VAL A 45 16.97 -3.30 -3.12
C VAL A 45 17.94 -4.31 -2.53
N LYS A 46 17.95 -5.55 -3.05
CA LYS A 46 18.85 -6.58 -2.58
C LYS A 46 20.30 -6.23 -2.80
N GLN A 47 20.65 -5.71 -3.97
CA GLN A 47 22.00 -5.26 -4.30
C GLN A 47 22.42 -4.13 -3.38
N ALA A 48 21.60 -3.10 -3.20
CA ALA A 48 21.89 -1.97 -2.32
C ALA A 48 22.07 -2.40 -0.85
N LYS A 49 21.28 -3.38 -0.38
CA LYS A 49 21.45 -3.96 0.98
C LYS A 49 22.76 -4.70 1.14
N LEU A 50 23.24 -5.40 0.12
CA LEU A 50 24.57 -6.06 0.16
C LEU A 50 25.72 -5.02 0.18
N GLU A 51 25.59 -3.93 -0.57
CA GLU A 51 26.56 -2.82 -0.55
C GLU A 51 26.58 -2.14 0.82
N LEU A 52 25.41 -1.91 1.42
CA LEU A 52 25.30 -1.36 2.78
C LEU A 52 25.99 -2.26 3.82
N GLU A 53 25.81 -3.58 3.73
CA GLU A 53 26.53 -4.54 4.59
C GLU A 53 28.03 -4.46 4.38
N GLY A 54 28.50 -4.27 3.14
CA GLY A 54 29.91 -4.03 2.82
C GLY A 54 30.46 -2.79 3.53
N ILE A 55 29.79 -1.66 3.43
CA ILE A 55 30.17 -0.40 4.09
C ILE A 55 30.20 -0.58 5.61
N GLN A 56 29.21 -1.26 6.18
CA GLN A 56 29.17 -1.53 7.63
C GLN A 56 30.38 -2.38 8.07
N ASN A 57 30.77 -3.38 7.28
CA ASN A 57 31.95 -4.19 7.56
C ASN A 57 33.25 -3.38 7.49
N GLU A 58 33.35 -2.39 6.60
CA GLU A 58 34.49 -1.49 6.53
C GLU A 58 34.57 -0.62 7.79
N ILE A 59 33.46 -0.03 8.24
CA ILE A 59 33.38 0.73 9.50
C ILE A 59 33.84 -0.16 10.68
N ASP A 60 33.35 -1.40 10.75
CA ASP A 60 33.73 -2.33 11.83
C ASP A 60 35.21 -2.69 11.77
N SER A 61 35.79 -2.82 10.58
CA SER A 61 37.21 -3.06 10.36
C SER A 61 38.07 -1.88 10.82
N SER A 62 37.69 -0.65 10.42
CA SER A 62 38.37 0.57 10.85
C SER A 62 38.27 0.78 12.36
N ASN A 63 37.14 0.49 12.99
CA ASN A 63 37.02 0.53 14.46
C ASN A 63 37.96 -0.45 15.16
N LYS A 64 38.11 -1.67 14.64
CA LYS A 64 39.05 -2.66 15.17
C LYS A 64 40.51 -2.18 15.02
N LYS A 65 40.84 -1.57 13.88
CA LYS A 65 42.16 -1.00 13.62
C LYS A 65 42.47 0.14 14.57
N ILE A 66 41.52 1.07 14.78
CA ILE A 66 41.66 2.15 15.78
C ILE A 66 41.92 1.59 17.18
N ALA A 67 41.17 0.55 17.58
CA ALA A 67 41.38 -0.07 18.89
C ALA A 67 42.82 -0.62 19.03
N THR A 68 43.37 -1.25 17.98
CA THR A 68 44.74 -1.77 17.96
C THR A 68 45.75 -0.64 18.02
N LEU A 69 45.61 0.40 17.17
CA LEU A 69 46.51 1.57 17.15
C LEU A 69 46.48 2.33 18.48
N THR A 70 45.31 2.44 19.10
CA THR A 70 45.15 3.06 20.42
C THR A 70 45.90 2.26 21.53
N ASP A 71 45.82 0.94 21.46
CA ASP A 71 46.57 0.07 22.40
C ASP A 71 48.10 0.19 22.22
N GLU A 72 48.57 0.31 20.98
CA GLU A 72 49.98 0.58 20.66
C GLU A 72 50.40 1.99 21.12
N LEU A 73 49.59 2.99 20.87
CA LEU A 73 49.81 4.38 21.32
C LEU A 73 49.97 4.47 22.85
N ASN A 74 49.18 3.71 23.59
CA ASN A 74 49.26 3.66 25.06
C ASN A 74 50.51 2.96 25.59
N LYS A 75 51.18 2.13 24.79
CA LYS A 75 52.37 1.34 25.16
C LYS A 75 53.66 2.06 24.76
N THR A 76 53.65 2.87 23.72
CA THR A 76 54.87 3.57 23.26
C THR A 76 55.19 4.76 24.12
N THR A 77 56.51 5.01 24.30
CA THR A 77 57.02 6.19 24.97
C THR A 77 57.77 7.14 24.01
N ASP A 78 58.00 6.71 22.77
CA ASP A 78 58.61 7.49 21.70
C ASP A 78 57.63 8.53 21.15
N GLU A 79 58.07 9.78 21.05
CA GLU A 79 57.19 10.89 20.60
C GLU A 79 56.94 10.86 19.08
N ASP A 80 57.88 10.37 18.28
CA ASP A 80 57.71 10.25 16.83
C ASP A 80 56.71 9.12 16.50
N ASP A 81 56.82 7.97 17.24
CA ASP A 81 55.85 6.89 17.14
C ASP A 81 54.44 7.34 17.57
N LYS A 82 54.32 8.11 18.66
CA LYS A 82 53.05 8.64 19.11
C LYS A 82 52.39 9.52 18.06
N PHE A 83 53.18 10.39 17.43
CA PHE A 83 52.67 11.27 16.36
C PHE A 83 52.18 10.46 15.17
N SER A 84 52.94 9.44 14.73
CA SER A 84 52.55 8.54 13.63
C SER A 84 51.27 7.82 13.94
N LEU A 85 51.17 7.15 15.11
CA LEU A 85 49.99 6.39 15.54
C LEU A 85 48.76 7.28 15.68
N THR A 86 48.94 8.54 16.18
CA THR A 86 47.83 9.49 16.28
C THR A 86 47.32 9.91 14.88
N THR A 87 48.23 10.07 13.92
CA THR A 87 47.88 10.39 12.54
C THR A 87 47.12 9.27 11.87
N ASP A 88 47.57 8.00 12.11
CA ASP A 88 46.93 6.81 11.58
C ASP A 88 45.52 6.63 12.17
N ILE A 89 45.34 6.86 13.48
CA ILE A 89 44.00 6.85 14.13
C ILE A 89 43.08 7.90 13.49
N GLN A 90 43.58 9.10 13.32
CA GLN A 90 42.79 10.21 12.69
C GLN A 90 42.37 9.84 11.25
N SER A 91 43.29 9.18 10.50
CA SER A 91 42.95 8.72 9.14
C SER A 91 41.85 7.69 9.14
N GLU A 92 41.86 6.73 10.07
CA GLU A 92 40.79 5.74 10.20
C GLU A 92 39.46 6.37 10.67
N GLU A 93 39.53 7.34 11.60
CA GLU A 93 38.33 8.08 12.02
C GLU A 93 37.68 8.84 10.86
N ASN A 94 38.47 9.48 9.99
CA ASN A 94 37.99 10.13 8.79
C ASN A 94 37.34 9.14 7.83
N SER A 95 37.96 7.96 7.62
CA SER A 95 37.37 6.88 6.79
C SER A 95 36.03 6.39 7.34
N ILE A 96 35.90 6.29 8.67
CA ILE A 96 34.62 5.93 9.30
C ILE A 96 33.58 7.01 9.03
N GLU A 97 33.94 8.28 9.09
CA GLU A 97 32.98 9.35 8.84
C GLU A 97 32.53 9.38 7.38
N GLU A 98 33.44 9.16 6.42
CA GLU A 98 33.09 9.01 5.00
C GLU A 98 32.15 7.81 4.80
N ASN A 99 32.48 6.65 5.35
CA ASN A 99 31.64 5.47 5.25
C ASN A 99 30.27 5.61 5.91
N LYS A 100 30.14 6.41 6.97
CA LYS A 100 28.83 6.73 7.57
C LYS A 100 27.96 7.55 6.62
N LEU A 101 28.54 8.52 5.90
CA LEU A 101 27.80 9.30 4.89
C LEU A 101 27.36 8.40 3.73
N ASP A 102 28.22 7.48 3.29
CA ASP A 102 27.89 6.52 2.26
C ASP A 102 26.77 5.56 2.72
N LEU A 103 26.81 5.14 3.98
CA LEU A 103 25.75 4.30 4.59
C LEU A 103 24.41 5.05 4.62
N GLU A 104 24.39 6.33 4.99
CA GLU A 104 23.18 7.16 4.96
C GLU A 104 22.64 7.31 3.53
N SER A 105 23.52 7.61 2.58
CA SER A 105 23.16 7.72 1.16
C SER A 105 22.57 6.42 0.63
N LYS A 106 23.16 5.27 0.98
CA LYS A 106 22.68 3.95 0.56
C LYS A 106 21.32 3.60 1.19
N ASN A 107 21.09 3.98 2.45
CA ASN A 107 19.79 3.83 3.09
C ASN A 107 18.70 4.65 2.41
N LEU A 108 18.99 5.89 1.99
CA LEU A 108 18.05 6.71 1.22
C LEU A 108 17.74 6.08 -0.15
N GLU A 109 18.73 5.49 -0.81
CA GLU A 109 18.55 4.77 -2.07
C GLU A 109 17.61 3.56 -1.90
N ILE A 110 17.84 2.76 -0.86
CA ILE A 110 16.98 1.62 -0.52
C ILE A 110 15.55 2.08 -0.27
N SER A 111 15.36 3.10 0.58
CA SER A 111 14.03 3.67 0.87
C SER A 111 13.31 4.11 -0.40
N LYS A 112 14.02 4.75 -1.33
CA LYS A 112 13.44 5.16 -2.62
C LYS A 112 12.96 3.98 -3.45
N TYR A 113 13.71 2.87 -3.50
CA TYR A 113 13.27 1.67 -4.23
C TYR A 113 12.09 0.99 -3.53
N GLU A 114 12.10 0.93 -2.20
CA GLU A 114 10.99 0.38 -1.41
C GLU A 114 9.71 1.20 -1.60
N ASP A 115 9.78 2.53 -1.60
CA ASP A 115 8.66 3.42 -1.92
C ASP A 115 8.10 3.17 -3.34
N GLN A 116 8.97 2.89 -4.32
CA GLN A 116 8.56 2.56 -5.68
C GLN A 116 7.90 1.18 -5.76
N ILE A 117 8.32 0.22 -4.94
CA ILE A 117 7.68 -1.09 -4.83
C ILE A 117 6.31 -0.94 -4.18
N ASP A 118 6.18 -0.17 -3.11
CA ASP A 118 4.90 0.08 -2.43
C ASP A 118 3.91 0.81 -3.34
N ALA A 119 4.39 1.72 -4.18
CA ALA A 119 3.61 2.39 -5.22
C ALA A 119 3.39 1.53 -6.49
N SER A 120 3.68 0.22 -6.45
CA SER A 120 3.57 -0.67 -7.60
C SER A 120 2.19 -1.27 -7.82
N SER A 121 1.18 -0.79 -7.11
CA SER A 121 -0.20 -1.24 -7.27
C SER A 121 -1.14 -0.09 -7.60
N VAL A 122 -2.12 -0.38 -8.46
CA VAL A 122 -3.24 0.52 -8.73
C VAL A 122 -4.42 0.08 -7.90
N VAL A 123 -4.89 0.98 -7.03
CA VAL A 123 -6.02 0.71 -6.14
C VAL A 123 -7.29 1.43 -6.59
N SER A 124 -8.44 0.87 -6.29
CA SER A 124 -9.71 1.54 -6.53
C SER A 124 -9.89 2.75 -5.62
N LYS A 125 -10.26 3.89 -6.18
CA LYS A 125 -10.55 5.12 -5.42
C LYS A 125 -11.99 5.17 -4.90
N LYS A 126 -12.86 4.25 -5.37
CA LYS A 126 -14.28 4.21 -5.01
C LYS A 126 -14.80 2.78 -5.15
N SER A 127 -15.83 2.47 -4.40
CA SER A 127 -16.53 1.20 -4.54
C SER A 127 -17.42 1.20 -5.78
N GLY A 128 -17.51 0.05 -6.47
CA GLY A 128 -18.29 -0.06 -7.70
C GLY A 128 -18.19 -1.43 -8.34
N VAL A 129 -18.66 -1.51 -9.59
CA VAL A 129 -18.57 -2.72 -10.42
C VAL A 129 -17.70 -2.43 -11.63
N VAL A 130 -16.74 -3.32 -11.92
CA VAL A 130 -15.88 -3.22 -13.09
C VAL A 130 -16.74 -3.39 -14.35
N LYS A 131 -16.87 -2.33 -15.15
CA LYS A 131 -17.64 -2.33 -16.38
C LYS A 131 -16.84 -2.85 -17.56
N GLU A 132 -15.58 -2.41 -17.67
CA GLU A 132 -14.75 -2.61 -18.85
C GLU A 132 -13.27 -2.58 -18.45
N ILE A 133 -12.46 -3.41 -19.12
CA ILE A 133 -11.00 -3.44 -19.01
C ILE A 133 -10.42 -3.39 -20.41
N ASN A 134 -9.59 -2.37 -20.68
CA ASN A 134 -8.99 -2.09 -21.99
C ASN A 134 -7.47 -2.19 -21.90
N GLU A 135 -6.93 -3.40 -21.95
CA GLU A 135 -5.49 -3.66 -21.77
C GLU A 135 -4.60 -2.92 -22.74
N ASN A 136 -5.11 -2.61 -23.95
CA ASN A 136 -4.37 -1.90 -24.99
C ASN A 136 -4.62 -0.37 -25.01
N GLY A 137 -5.35 0.17 -24.02
CA GLY A 137 -5.72 1.60 -23.97
C GLY A 137 -6.70 2.02 -25.07
N THR A 138 -7.41 1.06 -25.69
CA THR A 138 -8.43 1.30 -26.69
C THR A 138 -9.71 0.54 -26.37
N ASP A 139 -10.86 1.14 -26.65
CA ASP A 139 -12.16 0.50 -26.52
C ASP A 139 -12.41 -0.52 -27.66
N SER A 140 -13.54 -1.22 -27.57
CA SER A 140 -13.95 -2.19 -28.61
C SER A 140 -14.16 -1.57 -30.00
N ASN A 141 -14.21 -0.22 -30.11
CA ASN A 141 -14.38 0.52 -31.34
C ASN A 141 -13.03 1.10 -31.87
N GLY A 142 -11.93 0.89 -31.16
CA GLY A 142 -10.59 1.36 -31.52
C GLY A 142 -10.31 2.82 -31.12
N ASN A 143 -11.14 3.44 -30.25
CA ASN A 143 -10.89 4.77 -29.71
C ASN A 143 -10.04 4.67 -28.45
N ASN A 144 -9.29 5.74 -28.12
CA ASN A 144 -8.57 5.81 -26.87
C ASN A 144 -9.55 5.71 -25.70
N ALA A 145 -9.29 4.76 -24.80
CA ALA A 145 -10.10 4.51 -23.63
C ALA A 145 -9.22 4.38 -22.38
N ALA A 146 -9.80 4.66 -21.22
CA ALA A 146 -9.14 4.38 -19.96
C ALA A 146 -8.87 2.87 -19.82
N PHE A 147 -7.82 2.52 -19.11
CA PHE A 147 -7.46 1.12 -18.87
C PHE A 147 -8.61 0.31 -18.25
N MET A 148 -9.31 0.90 -17.27
CA MET A 148 -10.47 0.28 -16.65
C MET A 148 -11.53 1.33 -16.34
N THR A 149 -12.79 0.96 -16.52
CA THR A 149 -13.95 1.77 -16.14
C THR A 149 -14.74 1.08 -15.04
N ILE A 150 -14.98 1.78 -13.93
CA ILE A 150 -15.75 1.28 -12.79
C ILE A 150 -17.04 2.10 -12.66
N LEU A 151 -18.18 1.42 -12.63
CA LEU A 151 -19.48 1.99 -12.33
C LEU A 151 -19.63 2.11 -10.83
N GLN A 152 -19.82 3.32 -10.32
CA GLN A 152 -20.02 3.52 -8.88
C GLN A 152 -21.35 2.92 -8.44
N THR A 153 -21.33 2.11 -7.39
CA THR A 153 -22.53 1.68 -6.68
C THR A 153 -22.94 2.79 -5.72
N GLY A 154 -23.65 3.78 -6.23
CA GLY A 154 -24.25 4.84 -5.41
C GLY A 154 -25.57 4.39 -4.82
N GLU A 155 -25.97 5.01 -3.69
CA GLU A 155 -27.34 4.87 -3.17
C GLU A 155 -28.33 5.36 -4.22
N TYR A 156 -29.12 4.44 -4.76
CA TYR A 156 -30.20 4.80 -5.68
C TYR A 156 -31.29 5.51 -4.92
N ARG A 157 -31.39 6.83 -5.06
CA ARG A 157 -32.60 7.57 -4.68
C ARG A 157 -33.60 7.50 -5.83
N VAL A 158 -34.56 6.61 -5.74
CA VAL A 158 -35.70 6.59 -6.64
C VAL A 158 -36.58 7.80 -6.28
N LYS A 159 -36.46 8.88 -7.03
CA LYS A 159 -37.46 9.96 -7.00
C LYS A 159 -38.67 9.47 -7.80
N GLY A 160 -39.62 8.86 -7.12
CA GLY A 160 -40.95 8.64 -7.70
C GLY A 160 -41.67 9.98 -7.80
N ASN A 161 -41.93 10.49 -9.01
CA ASN A 161 -42.95 11.48 -9.22
C ASN A 161 -44.30 10.77 -9.02
N GLY A 162 -44.82 10.87 -7.80
CA GLY A 162 -46.17 10.39 -7.50
C GLY A 162 -47.18 11.28 -8.17
N GLU A 163 -47.62 10.95 -9.38
CA GLU A 163 -48.93 11.40 -9.84
C GLU A 163 -49.98 10.71 -8.96
N GLN A 164 -50.66 11.52 -8.15
CA GLN A 164 -51.80 11.05 -7.37
C GLN A 164 -52.96 10.75 -8.35
N SER A 165 -53.05 9.50 -8.80
CA SER A 165 -54.29 9.04 -9.36
C SER A 165 -55.23 8.67 -8.20
N THR A 166 -56.21 9.53 -7.95
CA THR A 166 -57.34 9.23 -7.06
C THR A 166 -58.24 8.18 -7.69
N ALA A 167 -57.92 6.92 -7.55
CA ALA A 167 -58.83 5.82 -7.80
C ALA A 167 -59.07 5.07 -6.49
N GLY A 168 -60.31 5.15 -6.02
CA GLY A 168 -60.73 4.60 -4.74
C GLY A 168 -60.46 3.12 -4.57
N ILE A 169 -59.74 2.78 -3.51
CA ILE A 169 -59.61 1.41 -3.05
C ILE A 169 -60.28 1.28 -1.69
N ARG A 170 -61.30 0.45 -1.70
CA ARG A 170 -62.02 0.00 -0.52
C ARG A 170 -61.07 -0.62 0.51
N ARG A 171 -61.27 -0.24 1.77
CA ARG A 171 -60.59 -0.80 2.93
C ARG A 171 -60.86 -2.30 3.06
N THR A 172 -59.83 -3.10 3.05
CA THR A 172 -59.83 -4.40 3.79
C THR A 172 -58.68 -4.35 4.77
N ALA A 173 -58.99 -4.73 6.00
CA ALA A 173 -58.14 -4.60 7.17
C ALA A 173 -56.95 -5.58 7.12
N GLY A 174 -55.85 -5.12 7.65
CA GLY A 174 -54.88 -5.96 8.35
C GLY A 174 -53.65 -6.34 7.55
N PHE A 175 -52.57 -5.53 7.70
CA PHE A 175 -51.25 -6.01 8.04
C PHE A 175 -50.34 -4.78 8.18
N ARG A 176 -50.06 -4.44 9.44
CA ARG A 176 -49.05 -3.40 9.74
C ARG A 176 -47.68 -4.07 9.66
N TYR A 177 -46.93 -3.82 8.61
CA TYR A 177 -45.50 -4.03 8.59
C TYR A 177 -44.80 -2.80 9.13
N ASN A 178 -44.29 -2.91 10.36
CA ASN A 178 -43.54 -1.84 11.01
C ASN A 178 -42.05 -2.03 10.66
N ALA A 179 -41.62 -1.45 9.54
CA ALA A 179 -40.22 -1.55 9.05
C ALA A 179 -39.35 -0.39 9.55
N TYR A 180 -39.65 0.16 10.72
CA TYR A 180 -38.80 1.18 11.33
C TYR A 180 -38.48 0.81 12.79
N ARG A 181 -37.60 -0.19 13.00
CA ARG A 181 -36.87 -0.34 14.25
C ARG A 181 -35.86 -1.48 14.22
N CYS A 182 -34.84 -1.39 13.38
CA CYS A 182 -33.66 -2.24 13.51
C CYS A 182 -32.40 -1.60 12.94
N PHE A 183 -32.16 -0.30 13.21
CA PHE A 183 -30.90 0.35 12.83
C PHE A 183 -30.39 1.28 13.93
N ARG A 184 -30.43 0.83 15.17
CA ARG A 184 -29.64 1.46 16.25
C ARG A 184 -29.54 0.53 17.44
N GLN A 185 -28.67 -0.49 17.37
CA GLN A 185 -28.00 -1.09 18.51
C GLN A 185 -27.30 -2.39 18.10
N CYS A 186 -26.17 -2.26 17.42
CA CYS A 186 -25.11 -3.26 17.44
C CYS A 186 -23.78 -2.54 17.45
N ARG A 187 -23.50 -1.81 18.52
CA ARG A 187 -22.15 -1.52 18.98
C ARG A 187 -22.03 -2.17 20.34
N THR A 188 -21.54 -3.39 20.35
CA THR A 188 -20.71 -4.06 21.33
C THR A 188 -20.93 -5.57 21.18
N ALA A 189 -19.89 -6.25 20.73
CA ALA A 189 -19.80 -7.69 20.77
C ALA A 189 -19.82 -8.16 22.23
N SER A 190 -20.79 -8.97 22.59
CA SER A 190 -20.76 -10.01 23.60
C SER A 190 -22.17 -10.25 24.14
N ARG A 191 -22.63 -11.50 23.97
CA ARG A 191 -23.86 -12.10 24.52
C ARG A 191 -25.11 -12.06 23.63
N CYS A 192 -25.22 -13.03 22.74
CA CYS A 192 -26.49 -13.68 22.46
C CYS A 192 -26.41 -15.11 22.99
N GLN A 193 -26.92 -15.33 24.19
CA GLN A 193 -27.25 -16.68 24.66
C GLN A 193 -28.66 -17.01 24.19
N HIS A 194 -28.78 -18.14 23.49
CA HIS A 194 -30.03 -18.78 23.17
C HIS A 194 -30.68 -19.31 24.46
N THR A 195 -31.84 -18.80 24.77
CA THR A 195 -32.77 -19.54 25.64
C THR A 195 -33.94 -20.07 24.79
N ARG A 196 -33.88 -21.34 24.49
CA ARG A 196 -35.04 -22.14 24.10
C ARG A 196 -35.86 -22.36 25.35
N THR A 197 -37.12 -21.94 25.35
CA THR A 197 -38.13 -22.53 26.22
C THR A 197 -39.30 -22.97 25.36
N GLY A 198 -39.44 -24.30 25.27
CA GLY A 198 -40.63 -24.92 24.73
C GLY A 198 -41.77 -24.83 25.75
N VAL A 199 -42.97 -24.73 25.25
CA VAL A 199 -44.18 -25.14 25.97
C VAL A 199 -45.03 -25.95 25.02
N VAL A 200 -45.31 -27.15 25.48
CA VAL A 200 -46.27 -28.13 24.99
C VAL A 200 -47.66 -27.74 25.51
N SER A 201 -48.64 -27.72 24.66
CA SER A 201 -50.01 -28.23 24.84
C SER A 201 -50.81 -27.93 23.58
#